data_61cb4bc2fe9cb57882de2bd004026e71
#
_entry.id   61cb4bc2fe9cb57882de2bd004026e71
#
_cell.length_a   1.000
_cell.length_b   1.000
_cell.length_c   1.000
_cell.angle_alpha   90.00
_cell.angle_beta   90.00
_cell.angle_gamma   90.00
#
_symmetry.space_group_name_H-M   'P 1'
#
loop_
_entity.id
_entity.type
_entity.pdbx_description
1 polymer ?
#
loop_
_entity_poly.entity_id
_entity_poly.type
_entity_poly.pdbx_seq_one_letter_code
_entity_poly.pdbx_strand_id
1 'polypeptide(L)'
;MLQSEFDRLTSRPYTEAEFSEIHYIYCYHPAVQSKKDIADLWTIGGICLIKDMRPTARRVEEAEHKRNAARTAYEHARDAYNELLQELTK
;
A
#
# COMPACT_ATOMS: atom_id res chain seq x y z
N MET A 1 -9.24 3.76 0.19
CA MET A 1 -9.92 5.03 0.62
C MET A 1 -10.79 5.55 -0.51
N LEU A 2 -12.01 5.94 -0.19
CA LEU A 2 -12.94 6.51 -1.17
C LEU A 2 -12.76 8.03 -1.25
N GLN A 3 -12.94 8.60 -2.45
CA GLN A 3 -12.89 10.06 -2.63
C GLN A 3 -13.90 10.79 -1.76
N SER A 4 -15.11 10.24 -1.62
CA SER A 4 -16.16 10.85 -0.77
C SER A 4 -15.76 10.93 0.71
N GLU A 5 -15.02 9.94 1.20
CA GLU A 5 -14.51 9.95 2.57
C GLU A 5 -13.42 11.02 2.74
N PHE A 6 -12.54 11.12 1.76
CA PHE A 6 -11.47 12.11 1.76
C PHE A 6 -12.03 13.55 1.67
N ASP A 7 -13.04 13.77 0.84
CA ASP A 7 -13.71 15.08 0.70
C ASP A 7 -14.30 15.59 2.01
N ARG A 8 -14.76 14.68 2.89
CA ARG A 8 -15.29 15.05 4.20
C ARG A 8 -14.21 15.47 5.18
N LEU A 9 -12.98 15.00 4.99
CA LEU A 9 -11.87 15.21 5.92
C LEU A 9 -10.99 16.41 5.54
N THR A 10 -11.02 16.83 4.29
CA THR A 10 -10.23 17.97 3.81
C THR A 10 -11.10 18.97 3.07
N SER A 11 -10.80 20.26 3.24
CA SER A 11 -11.43 21.33 2.48
C SER A 11 -10.61 21.75 1.26
N ARG A 12 -9.39 21.23 1.14
CA ARG A 12 -8.49 21.58 0.03
C ARG A 12 -8.87 20.80 -1.23
N PRO A 13 -9.09 21.48 -2.38
CA PRO A 13 -9.41 20.79 -3.62
C PRO A 13 -8.22 19.98 -4.16
N TYR A 14 -8.52 18.95 -4.94
CA TYR A 14 -7.51 18.08 -5.57
C TYR A 14 -8.05 17.59 -6.92
N THR A 15 -7.12 17.19 -7.80
CA THR A 15 -7.46 16.54 -9.08
C THR A 15 -7.48 15.03 -8.89
N GLU A 16 -8.01 14.29 -9.88
CA GLU A 16 -7.97 12.81 -9.85
C GLU A 16 -6.54 12.28 -9.82
N ALA A 17 -5.63 12.90 -10.56
CA ALA A 17 -4.22 12.52 -10.55
C ALA A 17 -3.60 12.74 -9.17
N GLU A 18 -3.92 13.86 -8.54
CA GLU A 18 -3.47 14.13 -7.17
C GLU A 18 -4.07 13.15 -6.17
N PHE A 19 -5.34 12.80 -6.32
CA PHE A 19 -5.96 11.78 -5.46
C PHE A 19 -5.27 10.42 -5.58
N SER A 20 -4.86 10.02 -6.77
CA SER A 20 -4.12 8.77 -6.97
C SER A 20 -2.80 8.77 -6.19
N GLU A 21 -2.07 9.88 -6.19
CA GLU A 21 -0.85 10.04 -5.38
C GLU A 21 -1.15 10.02 -3.89
N ILE A 22 -2.19 10.70 -3.45
CA ILE A 22 -2.64 10.73 -2.06
C ILE A 22 -2.99 9.31 -1.59
N HIS A 23 -3.75 8.57 -2.39
CA HIS A 23 -4.14 7.20 -2.08
C HIS A 23 -2.93 6.27 -1.97
N TYR A 24 -1.94 6.43 -2.86
CA TYR A 24 -0.70 5.67 -2.83
C TYR A 24 0.06 5.88 -1.51
N ILE A 25 0.20 7.12 -1.07
CA ILE A 25 0.83 7.45 0.22
C ILE A 25 0.04 6.85 1.38
N TYR A 26 -1.28 6.93 1.33
CA TYR A 26 -2.15 6.32 2.34
C TYR A 26 -1.92 4.81 2.48
N CYS A 27 -1.75 4.12 1.35
CA CYS A 27 -1.58 2.67 1.35
C CYS A 27 -0.21 2.21 1.86
N TYR A 28 0.85 2.98 1.60
CA TYR A 28 2.21 2.48 1.79
C TYR A 28 3.07 3.27 2.78
N HIS A 29 2.80 4.55 2.99
CA HIS A 29 3.66 5.35 3.87
C HIS A 29 3.42 5.03 5.35
N PRO A 30 4.48 4.67 6.12
CA PRO A 30 4.32 4.21 7.50
C PRO A 30 3.86 5.31 8.47
N ALA A 31 4.09 6.58 8.16
CA ALA A 31 3.63 7.69 8.99
C ALA A 31 2.12 7.95 8.87
N VAL A 32 1.46 7.40 7.85
CA VAL A 32 0.03 7.58 7.62
C VAL A 32 -0.70 6.37 8.17
N GLN A 33 -1.37 6.52 9.31
CA GLN A 33 -2.05 5.44 10.01
C GLN A 33 -3.57 5.50 9.86
N SER A 34 -4.12 6.65 9.46
CA SER A 34 -5.55 6.84 9.30
C SER A 34 -5.88 7.75 8.12
N LYS A 35 -7.14 7.74 7.70
CA LYS A 35 -7.65 8.64 6.66
C LYS A 35 -7.51 10.11 7.08
N LYS A 36 -7.66 10.39 8.36
CA LYS A 36 -7.49 11.74 8.89
C LYS A 36 -6.03 12.20 8.76
N ASP A 37 -5.06 11.33 9.00
CA ASP A 37 -3.64 11.67 8.89
C ASP A 37 -3.31 12.14 7.47
N ILE A 38 -3.75 11.41 6.45
CA ILE A 38 -3.47 11.78 5.07
C ILE A 38 -4.22 13.05 4.65
N ALA A 39 -5.44 13.26 5.15
CA ALA A 39 -6.20 14.47 4.90
C ALA A 39 -5.53 15.69 5.52
N ASP A 40 -5.02 15.58 6.74
CA ASP A 40 -4.27 16.64 7.41
C ASP A 40 -2.99 16.98 6.65
N LEU A 41 -2.23 15.97 6.22
CA LEU A 41 -1.01 16.18 5.43
C LEU A 41 -1.31 16.88 4.09
N TRP A 42 -2.37 16.49 3.41
CA TRP A 42 -2.79 17.13 2.17
C TRP A 42 -3.19 18.58 2.42
N THR A 43 -3.95 18.85 3.46
CA THR A 43 -4.42 20.20 3.81
C THR A 43 -3.23 21.13 4.13
N ILE A 44 -2.21 20.61 4.82
CA ILE A 44 -1.04 21.40 5.24
C ILE A 44 -0.07 21.60 4.08
N GLY A 45 0.30 20.54 3.37
CA GLY A 45 1.42 20.56 2.43
C GLY A 45 1.06 20.41 0.96
N GLY A 46 -0.14 19.93 0.63
CA GLY A 46 -0.57 19.72 -0.75
C GLY A 46 0.28 18.72 -1.50
N ILE A 47 0.31 18.84 -2.83
CA ILE A 47 1.00 17.88 -3.70
C ILE A 47 2.52 17.86 -3.49
N CYS A 48 3.13 18.97 -3.10
CA CYS A 48 4.57 19.03 -2.85
C CYS A 48 4.95 18.09 -1.71
N LEU A 49 4.19 18.11 -0.61
CA LEU A 49 4.43 17.21 0.53
C LEU A 49 4.19 15.76 0.16
N ILE A 50 3.12 15.48 -0.58
CA ILE A 50 2.78 14.12 -1.02
C ILE A 50 3.89 13.55 -1.91
N LYS A 51 4.44 14.34 -2.83
CA LYS A 51 5.56 13.91 -3.67
C LYS A 51 6.83 13.66 -2.86
N ASP A 52 7.08 14.45 -1.82
CA ASP A 52 8.23 14.24 -0.92
C ASP A 52 8.11 12.94 -0.12
N MET A 53 6.91 12.48 0.16
CA MET A 53 6.65 11.24 0.87
C MET A 53 6.72 9.99 -0.02
N ARG A 54 6.66 10.15 -1.33
CA ARG A 54 6.62 9.05 -2.30
C ARG A 54 7.81 8.09 -2.23
N PRO A 55 9.07 8.54 -2.10
CA PRO A 55 10.20 7.61 -2.02
C PRO A 55 10.12 6.62 -0.86
N THR A 56 9.65 7.07 0.30
CA THR A 56 9.45 6.20 1.47
C THR A 56 8.33 5.19 1.23
N ALA A 57 7.20 5.63 0.69
CA ALA A 57 6.09 4.76 0.33
C ALA A 57 6.51 3.69 -0.69
N ARG A 58 7.31 4.06 -1.67
CA ARG A 58 7.82 3.14 -2.68
C ARG A 58 8.71 2.06 -2.09
N ARG A 59 9.55 2.40 -1.11
CA ARG A 59 10.38 1.41 -0.40
C ARG A 59 9.53 0.39 0.35
N VAL A 60 8.45 0.82 0.98
CA VAL A 60 7.53 -0.08 1.68
C VAL A 60 6.81 -0.98 0.69
N GLU A 61 6.33 -0.44 -0.43
CA GLU A 61 5.70 -1.23 -1.49
C GLU A 61 6.63 -2.30 -2.02
N GLU A 62 7.88 -1.95 -2.34
CA GLU A 62 8.88 -2.91 -2.83
C GLU A 62 9.17 -4.01 -1.80
N ALA A 63 9.27 -3.65 -0.52
CA ALA A 63 9.47 -4.62 0.55
C ALA A 63 8.29 -5.59 0.69
N GLU A 64 7.06 -5.10 0.56
CA GLU A 64 5.86 -5.94 0.58
C GLU A 64 5.81 -6.89 -0.61
N HIS A 65 6.15 -6.43 -1.81
CA HIS A 65 6.21 -7.28 -3.01
C HIS A 65 7.23 -8.41 -2.84
N LYS A 66 8.42 -8.12 -2.32
CA LYS A 66 9.45 -9.13 -2.07
C LYS A 66 8.99 -10.16 -1.05
N ARG A 67 8.35 -9.73 0.03
CA ARG A 67 7.81 -10.63 1.05
C ARG A 67 6.72 -11.53 0.49
N ASN A 68 5.79 -10.98 -0.29
CA ASN A 68 4.71 -11.72 -0.90
C ASN A 68 5.24 -12.74 -1.92
N ALA A 69 6.23 -12.38 -2.73
CA ALA A 69 6.86 -13.29 -3.68
C ALA A 69 7.55 -14.47 -2.96
N ALA A 70 8.29 -14.19 -1.89
CA ALA A 70 8.95 -15.23 -1.09
C ALA A 70 7.93 -16.17 -0.43
N ARG A 71 6.83 -15.64 0.09
CA ARG A 71 5.75 -16.43 0.67
C ARG A 71 5.08 -17.32 -0.36
N THR A 72 4.79 -16.81 -1.55
CA THR A 72 4.20 -17.59 -2.63
C THR A 72 5.11 -18.72 -3.05
N ALA A 73 6.41 -18.48 -3.20
CA ALA A 73 7.39 -19.51 -3.54
C ALA A 73 7.44 -20.61 -2.46
N TYR A 74 7.40 -20.24 -1.19
CA TYR A 74 7.35 -21.18 -0.07
C TYR A 74 6.10 -22.06 -0.10
N GLU A 75 4.93 -21.46 -0.35
CA GLU A 75 3.67 -22.19 -0.43
C GLU A 75 3.66 -23.20 -1.59
N HIS A 76 4.19 -22.82 -2.76
CA HIS A 76 4.32 -23.72 -3.90
C HIS A 76 5.23 -24.91 -3.59
N ALA A 77 6.38 -24.68 -2.95
CA ALA A 77 7.30 -25.73 -2.56
C ALA A 77 6.67 -26.71 -1.55
N ARG A 78 5.92 -26.19 -0.59
CA ARG A 78 5.22 -27.00 0.40
C ARG A 78 4.15 -27.88 -0.25
N ASP A 79 3.37 -27.34 -1.17
CA ASP A 79 2.31 -28.07 -1.86
C ASP A 79 2.89 -29.20 -2.72
N ALA A 80 3.98 -28.94 -3.43
CA ALA A 80 4.68 -29.97 -4.21
C ALA A 80 5.21 -31.09 -3.32
N TYR A 81 5.76 -30.77 -2.16
CA TYR A 81 6.23 -31.74 -1.18
C TYR A 81 5.09 -32.61 -0.64
N ASN A 82 3.94 -32.00 -0.33
CA ASN A 82 2.77 -32.72 0.16
C ASN A 82 2.20 -33.68 -0.90
N GLU A 83 2.20 -33.30 -2.17
CA GLU A 83 1.79 -34.19 -3.27
C GLU A 83 2.68 -35.41 -3.38
N LEU A 84 4.01 -35.23 -3.27
CA LEU A 84 4.95 -36.35 -3.26
C LEU A 84 4.71 -37.32 -2.10
N LEU A 85 4.45 -36.80 -0.92
CA LEU A 85 4.13 -37.61 0.24
C LEU A 85 2.85 -38.42 0.03
N GLN A 86 1.83 -37.86 -0.56
CA GLN A 86 0.57 -38.55 -0.87
C GLN A 86 0.78 -39.67 -1.88
N GLU A 87 1.62 -39.48 -2.89
CA GLU A 87 1.95 -40.52 -3.85
C GLU A 87 2.71 -41.68 -3.22
N LEU A 88 3.63 -41.39 -2.28
CA LEU A 88 4.42 -42.42 -1.59
C LEU A 88 3.61 -43.25 -0.59
N THR A 89 2.51 -42.68 -0.09
CA THR A 89 1.66 -43.35 0.92
C THR A 89 0.50 -44.16 0.33
N LYS A 90 0.31 -44.12 -0.96
CA LYS A 90 -0.72 -44.90 -1.64
C LYS A 90 -0.33 -46.37 -1.81
#